data_6603c98f2fb4953f7af3314906aca6d3
#
_entry.id   6603c98f2fb4953f7af3314906aca6d3
#
_cell.length_a   1.000
_cell.length_b   1.000
_cell.length_c   1.000
_cell.angle_alpha   90.00
_cell.angle_beta   90.00
_cell.angle_gamma   90.00
#
_symmetry.space_group_name_H-M   'P 1'
#
loop_
_entity.id
_entity.type
_entity.pdbx_description
1 polymer ?
#
loop_
_entity_poly.entity_id
_entity_poly.type
_entity_poly.pdbx_seq_one_letter_code
_entity_poly.pdbx_strand_id
1 'polypeptide(L)'
;MNTRTRLVIGLACLLTGTASAADPPDQARKAGAAQPLLTRDLPDMPGKEVVMLTVSYLPGGASLPHRHDAEVFVYVLEGSVVMQVDGQPAQTLGVGQTFHEGPTDVHRQSANASATEPAKLLVFMIKDKNKPATVPVTDAH
;
A
#
# COMPACT_ATOMS: atom_id res chain seq x y z
N MET A 1 80.02 -15.25 -4.97
CA MET A 1 79.12 -14.33 -4.26
C MET A 1 77.79 -14.38 -4.95
N ASN A 2 76.82 -15.14 -4.41
CA ASN A 2 75.50 -15.34 -5.00
C ASN A 2 74.44 -14.57 -4.22
N THR A 3 73.94 -13.50 -4.81
CA THR A 3 72.86 -12.70 -4.25
C THR A 3 71.54 -13.30 -4.71
N ARG A 4 70.80 -13.93 -3.80
CA ARG A 4 69.44 -14.46 -4.08
C ARG A 4 68.40 -13.35 -3.80
N THR A 5 67.78 -12.83 -4.86
CA THR A 5 66.65 -11.89 -4.77
C THR A 5 65.36 -12.69 -4.43
N ARG A 6 64.78 -12.38 -3.29
CA ARG A 6 63.49 -12.95 -2.88
C ARG A 6 62.36 -12.09 -3.45
N LEU A 7 61.54 -12.66 -4.33
CA LEU A 7 60.32 -12.09 -4.85
C LEU A 7 59.22 -12.28 -3.79
N VAL A 8 58.70 -11.17 -3.23
CA VAL A 8 57.53 -11.14 -2.31
C VAL A 8 56.30 -10.96 -3.18
N ILE A 9 55.49 -12.01 -3.33
CA ILE A 9 54.19 -11.90 -3.99
C ILE A 9 53.18 -11.42 -2.92
N GLY A 10 52.75 -10.17 -3.00
CA GLY A 10 51.70 -9.63 -2.19
C GLY A 10 50.34 -10.11 -2.70
N LEU A 11 49.64 -10.93 -1.89
CA LEU A 11 48.27 -11.35 -2.13
C LEU A 11 47.32 -10.21 -1.77
N ALA A 12 46.79 -9.49 -2.78
CA ALA A 12 45.76 -8.47 -2.60
C ALA A 12 44.42 -9.17 -2.37
N CYS A 13 43.93 -9.13 -1.14
CA CYS A 13 42.60 -9.61 -0.78
C CYS A 13 41.54 -8.58 -1.23
N LEU A 14 40.86 -8.85 -2.33
CA LEU A 14 39.69 -8.07 -2.78
C LEU A 14 38.51 -8.36 -1.84
N LEU A 15 38.26 -7.46 -0.92
CA LEU A 15 37.01 -7.44 -0.13
C LEU A 15 35.88 -6.98 -1.04
N THR A 16 35.11 -7.94 -1.60
CA THR A 16 33.83 -7.64 -2.24
C THR A 16 32.81 -7.33 -1.13
N GLY A 17 32.64 -6.04 -0.85
CA GLY A 17 31.57 -5.57 0.01
C GLY A 17 30.23 -5.83 -0.68
N THR A 18 29.44 -6.78 -0.19
CA THR A 18 28.03 -6.92 -0.56
C THR A 18 27.29 -5.73 0.02
N ALA A 19 26.84 -4.82 -0.85
CA ALA A 19 25.94 -3.74 -0.45
C ALA A 19 24.63 -4.40 0.02
N SER A 20 24.42 -4.40 1.33
CA SER A 20 23.11 -4.76 1.92
C SER A 20 22.12 -3.68 1.49
N ALA A 21 21.07 -4.07 0.73
CA ALA A 21 19.96 -3.17 0.48
C ALA A 21 19.35 -2.78 1.83
N ALA A 22 19.36 -1.49 2.14
CA ALA A 22 18.74 -0.99 3.36
C ALA A 22 17.26 -1.35 3.33
N ASP A 23 16.77 -1.95 4.41
CA ASP A 23 15.35 -2.21 4.61
C ASP A 23 14.56 -0.90 4.48
N PRO A 24 13.39 -0.90 3.81
CA PRO A 24 12.54 0.28 3.72
C PRO A 24 12.16 0.77 5.13
N PRO A 25 11.99 2.09 5.32
CA PRO A 25 11.62 2.66 6.62
C PRO A 25 10.33 2.00 7.15
N ASP A 26 10.21 1.85 8.45
CA ASP A 26 9.11 1.14 9.15
C ASP A 26 7.70 1.63 8.72
N GLN A 27 7.55 2.91 8.39
CA GLN A 27 6.31 3.46 7.85
C GLN A 27 5.93 2.90 6.47
N ALA A 28 6.91 2.64 5.60
CA ALA A 28 6.65 2.04 4.30
C ALA A 28 6.26 0.55 4.41
N ARG A 29 6.72 -0.14 5.44
CA ARG A 29 6.32 -1.53 5.75
C ARG A 29 4.90 -1.62 6.31
N LYS A 30 4.41 -0.55 6.96
CA LYS A 30 3.07 -0.49 7.56
C LYS A 30 2.00 0.05 6.62
N ALA A 31 2.38 0.72 5.54
CA ALA A 31 1.43 1.17 4.53
C ALA A 31 0.73 -0.02 3.86
N GLY A 32 -0.54 0.15 3.50
CA GLY A 32 -1.28 -0.86 2.76
C GLY A 32 -0.65 -1.12 1.39
N ALA A 33 -0.37 -2.40 1.08
CA ALA A 33 0.15 -2.80 -0.22
C ALA A 33 -1.00 -3.03 -1.19
N ALA A 34 -1.15 -2.15 -2.18
CA ALA A 34 -2.17 -2.26 -3.23
C ALA A 34 -1.66 -3.13 -4.39
N GLN A 35 -2.47 -4.10 -4.82
CA GLN A 35 -2.21 -4.95 -5.98
C GLN A 35 -3.36 -4.84 -6.97
N PRO A 36 -3.16 -4.29 -8.18
CA PRO A 36 -4.16 -4.23 -9.22
C PRO A 36 -4.60 -5.64 -9.68
N LEU A 37 -5.90 -5.81 -9.90
CA LEU A 37 -6.50 -7.05 -10.41
C LEU A 37 -7.13 -6.84 -11.79
N LEU A 38 -7.85 -5.73 -11.97
CA LEU A 38 -8.62 -5.46 -13.18
C LEU A 38 -8.75 -3.94 -13.37
N THR A 39 -8.65 -3.50 -14.62
CA THR A 39 -9.14 -2.19 -15.06
C THR A 39 -9.97 -2.39 -16.31
N ARG A 40 -11.17 -1.81 -16.36
CA ARG A 40 -12.10 -1.93 -17.48
C ARG A 40 -12.86 -0.64 -17.71
N ASP A 41 -12.90 -0.23 -18.96
CA ASP A 41 -13.77 0.84 -19.44
C ASP A 41 -15.23 0.44 -19.26
N LEU A 42 -16.08 1.42 -18.95
CA LEU A 42 -17.53 1.25 -18.88
C LEU A 42 -18.17 1.86 -20.15
N PRO A 43 -18.54 1.04 -21.17
CA PRO A 43 -19.07 1.54 -22.45
C PRO A 43 -20.32 2.41 -22.28
N ASP A 44 -21.19 2.05 -21.33
CA ASP A 44 -22.45 2.75 -21.04
C ASP A 44 -22.26 3.98 -20.14
N MET A 45 -21.04 4.23 -19.69
CA MET A 45 -20.65 5.40 -18.88
C MET A 45 -19.39 6.03 -19.47
N PRO A 46 -19.51 6.80 -20.58
CA PRO A 46 -18.37 7.39 -21.27
C PRO A 46 -17.46 8.18 -20.33
N GLY A 47 -16.15 7.96 -20.41
CA GLY A 47 -15.16 8.61 -19.54
C GLY A 47 -14.96 7.93 -18.20
N LYS A 48 -15.72 6.89 -17.86
CA LYS A 48 -15.58 6.10 -16.61
C LYS A 48 -14.89 4.78 -16.86
N GLU A 49 -14.24 4.29 -15.80
CA GLU A 49 -13.67 2.95 -15.74
C GLU A 49 -13.92 2.32 -14.37
N VAL A 50 -13.93 0.99 -14.35
CA VAL A 50 -13.86 0.20 -13.14
C VAL A 50 -12.41 -0.16 -12.86
N VAL A 51 -12.00 -0.02 -11.61
CA VAL A 51 -10.73 -0.54 -11.11
C VAL A 51 -11.01 -1.51 -9.96
N MET A 52 -10.45 -2.70 -10.02
CA MET A 52 -10.43 -3.65 -8.90
C MET A 52 -8.99 -3.86 -8.45
N LEU A 53 -8.78 -3.86 -7.15
CA LEU A 53 -7.50 -4.16 -6.55
C LEU A 53 -7.68 -4.81 -5.18
N THR A 54 -6.64 -5.47 -4.68
CA THR A 54 -6.55 -5.84 -3.27
C THR A 54 -5.63 -4.88 -2.53
N VAL A 55 -5.93 -4.66 -1.24
CA VAL A 55 -5.04 -3.97 -0.31
C VAL A 55 -4.73 -4.94 0.82
N SER A 56 -3.46 -5.13 1.10
CA SER A 56 -2.99 -5.99 2.19
C SER A 56 -2.31 -5.14 3.25
N TYR A 57 -2.69 -5.32 4.51
CA TYR A 57 -2.07 -4.70 5.66
C TYR A 57 -1.35 -5.74 6.51
N LEU A 58 -0.10 -5.48 6.83
CA LEU A 58 0.60 -6.19 7.90
C LEU A 58 -0.05 -5.87 9.27
N PRO A 59 0.23 -6.65 10.31
CA PRO A 59 -0.20 -6.33 11.68
C PRO A 59 0.13 -4.90 12.07
N GLY A 60 -0.89 -4.14 12.53
CA GLY A 60 -0.75 -2.72 12.88
C GLY A 60 -0.51 -1.77 11.69
N GLY A 61 -0.66 -2.25 10.45
CA GLY A 61 -0.51 -1.44 9.25
C GLY A 61 -1.67 -0.49 9.02
N ALA A 62 -1.41 0.66 8.38
CA ALA A 62 -2.41 1.67 8.06
C ALA A 62 -2.04 2.47 6.81
N SER A 63 -3.03 2.94 6.09
CA SER A 63 -2.86 3.95 5.05
C SER A 63 -2.89 5.36 5.64
N LEU A 64 -2.18 6.29 5.00
CA LEU A 64 -2.31 7.71 5.31
C LEU A 64 -3.69 8.24 4.87
N PRO A 65 -4.18 9.35 5.47
CA PRO A 65 -5.41 9.97 5.03
C PRO A 65 -5.38 10.31 3.53
N HIS A 66 -6.47 9.96 2.84
CA HIS A 66 -6.58 10.11 1.39
C HIS A 66 -8.03 10.19 0.95
N ARG A 67 -8.24 10.47 -0.34
CA ARG A 67 -9.55 10.36 -1.01
C ARG A 67 -9.37 9.67 -2.36
N HIS A 68 -10.47 9.30 -2.98
CA HIS A 68 -10.43 8.55 -4.22
C HIS A 68 -10.98 9.30 -5.45
N ASP A 69 -11.72 10.40 -5.29
CA ASP A 69 -12.48 11.07 -6.35
C ASP A 69 -13.31 10.04 -7.17
N ALA A 70 -13.89 9.06 -6.50
CA ALA A 70 -14.53 7.86 -7.05
C ALA A 70 -15.61 7.32 -6.13
N GLU A 71 -16.54 6.52 -6.68
CA GLU A 71 -17.34 5.59 -5.87
C GLU A 71 -16.48 4.39 -5.52
N VAL A 72 -16.30 4.11 -4.24
CA VAL A 72 -15.43 3.04 -3.73
C VAL A 72 -16.23 2.08 -2.87
N PHE A 73 -16.11 0.80 -3.19
CA PHE A 73 -16.72 -0.30 -2.45
C PHE A 73 -15.62 -1.22 -1.95
N VAL A 74 -15.62 -1.46 -0.65
CA VAL A 74 -14.65 -2.31 0.04
C VAL A 74 -15.33 -3.57 0.54
N TYR A 75 -14.66 -4.70 0.41
CA TYR A 75 -15.07 -5.98 0.98
C TYR A 75 -13.88 -6.60 1.73
N VAL A 76 -14.10 -6.99 2.98
CA VAL A 76 -13.05 -7.60 3.80
C VAL A 76 -12.88 -9.07 3.44
N LEU A 77 -11.70 -9.44 2.95
CA LEU A 77 -11.34 -10.80 2.57
C LEU A 77 -10.70 -11.59 3.72
N GLU A 78 -9.84 -10.94 4.49
CA GLU A 78 -9.07 -11.56 5.57
C GLU A 78 -8.90 -10.58 6.74
N GLY A 79 -8.90 -11.09 7.97
CA GLY A 79 -8.65 -10.32 9.17
C GLY A 79 -9.76 -9.35 9.52
N SER A 80 -9.40 -8.21 10.09
CA SER A 80 -10.31 -7.12 10.43
C SER A 80 -9.65 -5.76 10.21
N VAL A 81 -10.46 -4.75 9.86
CA VAL A 81 -9.98 -3.41 9.55
C VAL A 81 -10.80 -2.35 10.27
N VAL A 82 -10.18 -1.21 10.55
CA VAL A 82 -10.87 -0.01 11.03
C VAL A 82 -10.95 0.96 9.86
N MET A 83 -12.16 1.39 9.55
CA MET A 83 -12.48 2.31 8.46
C MET A 83 -13.21 3.54 8.99
N GLN A 84 -12.84 4.72 8.50
CA GLN A 84 -13.49 5.97 8.87
C GLN A 84 -13.38 6.98 7.73
N VAL A 85 -14.52 7.53 7.30
CA VAL A 85 -14.56 8.78 6.54
C VAL A 85 -14.72 9.97 7.48
N ASP A 86 -14.26 11.13 7.05
CA ASP A 86 -14.33 12.35 7.84
C ASP A 86 -15.78 12.69 8.24
N GLY A 87 -15.95 13.12 9.48
CA GLY A 87 -17.27 13.44 10.02
C GLY A 87 -18.15 12.22 10.39
N GLN A 88 -17.68 10.99 10.19
CA GLN A 88 -18.38 9.77 10.55
C GLN A 88 -17.65 9.00 11.66
N PRO A 89 -18.37 8.19 12.47
CA PRO A 89 -17.71 7.33 13.43
C PRO A 89 -16.87 6.25 12.74
N ALA A 90 -15.75 5.89 13.38
CA ALA A 90 -14.95 4.76 12.93
C ALA A 90 -15.72 3.42 13.07
N GLN A 91 -15.58 2.55 12.09
CA GLN A 91 -16.20 1.22 12.06
C GLN A 91 -15.11 0.15 12.01
N THR A 92 -15.24 -0.87 12.85
CA THR A 92 -14.42 -2.08 12.77
C THR A 92 -15.17 -3.14 11.97
N LEU A 93 -14.56 -3.61 10.89
CA LEU A 93 -15.15 -4.54 9.94
C LEU A 93 -14.37 -5.84 9.91
N GLY A 94 -15.07 -6.96 9.97
CA GLY A 94 -14.51 -8.30 9.81
C GLY A 94 -14.76 -8.88 8.43
N VAL A 95 -14.29 -10.11 8.19
CA VAL A 95 -14.47 -10.86 6.94
C VAL A 95 -15.93 -10.90 6.52
N GLY A 96 -16.21 -10.60 5.23
CA GLY A 96 -17.54 -10.57 4.66
C GLY A 96 -18.29 -9.24 4.84
N GLN A 97 -17.77 -8.31 5.61
CA GLN A 97 -18.37 -6.99 5.77
C GLN A 97 -17.85 -6.00 4.71
N THR A 98 -18.63 -4.96 4.49
CA THR A 98 -18.41 -3.97 3.43
C THR A 98 -18.31 -2.56 3.99
N PHE A 99 -17.64 -1.69 3.22
CA PHE A 99 -17.57 -0.27 3.45
C PHE A 99 -17.77 0.47 2.13
N HIS A 100 -18.29 1.69 2.18
CA HIS A 100 -18.49 2.54 1.01
C HIS A 100 -17.92 3.94 1.27
N GLU A 101 -17.31 4.51 0.24
CA GLU A 101 -16.81 5.88 0.20
C GLU A 101 -17.30 6.54 -1.08
N GLY A 102 -17.85 7.73 -0.97
CA GLY A 102 -18.25 8.56 -2.09
C GLY A 102 -17.10 9.39 -2.65
N PRO A 103 -17.33 10.08 -3.79
CA PRO A 103 -16.28 10.81 -4.51
C PRO A 103 -15.66 12.00 -3.75
N THR A 104 -16.34 12.52 -2.74
CA THR A 104 -15.89 13.66 -1.94
C THR A 104 -15.43 13.27 -0.53
N ASP A 105 -15.56 12.00 -0.18
CA ASP A 105 -15.22 11.52 1.14
C ASP A 105 -13.71 11.52 1.36
N VAL A 106 -13.29 12.00 2.51
CA VAL A 106 -11.92 11.87 2.97
C VAL A 106 -11.85 10.63 3.85
N HIS A 107 -11.13 9.62 3.36
CA HIS A 107 -10.84 8.41 4.11
C HIS A 107 -9.79 8.74 5.18
N ARG A 108 -10.28 9.05 6.38
CA ARG A 108 -9.45 9.52 7.51
C ARG A 108 -8.65 8.38 8.14
N GLN A 109 -9.25 7.20 8.20
CA GLN A 109 -8.61 6.00 8.75
C GLN A 109 -8.91 4.78 7.89
N SER A 110 -7.86 4.08 7.46
CA SER A 110 -7.89 2.76 6.86
C SER A 110 -6.74 1.97 7.45
N ALA A 111 -7.05 1.07 8.39
CA ALA A 111 -6.03 0.40 9.19
C ALA A 111 -6.40 -1.06 9.48
N ASN A 112 -5.38 -1.91 9.65
CA ASN A 112 -5.56 -3.21 10.25
C ASN A 112 -5.97 -3.05 11.72
N ALA A 113 -7.08 -3.67 12.11
CA ALA A 113 -7.55 -3.64 13.50
C ALA A 113 -6.72 -4.53 14.44
N SER A 114 -5.90 -5.45 13.89
CA SER A 114 -5.05 -6.38 14.63
C SER A 114 -3.59 -5.95 14.66
N ALA A 115 -2.95 -6.11 15.83
CA ALA A 115 -1.51 -5.93 15.99
C ALA A 115 -0.72 -7.23 15.72
N THR A 116 -1.40 -8.38 15.53
CA THR A 116 -0.77 -9.70 15.38
C THR A 116 -1.12 -10.42 14.10
N GLU A 117 -2.30 -10.18 13.53
CA GLU A 117 -2.78 -10.85 12.34
C GLU A 117 -2.84 -9.90 11.14
N PRO A 118 -2.56 -10.35 9.90
CA PRO A 118 -2.71 -9.54 8.71
C PRO A 118 -4.18 -9.30 8.37
N ALA A 119 -4.44 -8.30 7.51
CA ALA A 119 -5.75 -8.05 6.94
C ALA A 119 -5.65 -7.83 5.44
N LYS A 120 -6.72 -8.18 4.70
CA LYS A 120 -6.81 -8.03 3.26
C LYS A 120 -8.18 -7.57 2.83
N LEU A 121 -8.21 -6.61 1.93
CA LEU A 121 -9.41 -6.03 1.34
C LEU A 121 -9.46 -6.30 -0.15
N LEU A 122 -10.67 -6.48 -0.68
CA LEU A 122 -10.98 -6.24 -2.07
C LEU A 122 -11.55 -4.83 -2.18
N VAL A 123 -11.05 -4.04 -3.11
CA VAL A 123 -11.52 -2.70 -3.40
C VAL A 123 -12.00 -2.65 -4.85
N PHE A 124 -13.20 -2.14 -5.04
CA PHE A 124 -13.83 -1.91 -6.33
C PHE A 124 -14.15 -0.43 -6.45
N MET A 125 -13.70 0.23 -7.52
CA MET A 125 -13.91 1.65 -7.75
C MET A 125 -14.55 1.91 -9.10
N ILE A 126 -15.45 2.90 -9.15
CA ILE A 126 -15.91 3.52 -10.39
C ILE A 126 -15.38 4.96 -10.39
N LYS A 127 -14.47 5.28 -11.31
CA LYS A 127 -13.79 6.56 -11.36
C LYS A 127 -13.66 7.10 -12.79
N ASP A 128 -13.28 8.37 -12.88
CA ASP A 128 -12.90 8.95 -14.18
C ASP A 128 -11.61 8.31 -14.69
N LYS A 129 -11.55 8.03 -15.99
CA LYS A 129 -10.33 7.61 -16.67
C LYS A 129 -9.23 8.65 -16.46
N ASN A 130 -7.98 8.18 -16.43
CA ASN A 130 -6.80 9.03 -16.28
C ASN A 130 -6.72 9.83 -14.95
N LYS A 131 -7.63 9.60 -13.99
CA LYS A 131 -7.49 10.11 -12.64
C LYS A 131 -6.75 9.10 -11.76
N PRO A 132 -5.95 9.54 -10.78
CA PRO A 132 -5.32 8.62 -9.85
C PRO A 132 -6.37 7.87 -9.02
N ALA A 133 -6.05 6.63 -8.64
CA ALA A 133 -6.93 5.84 -7.77
C ALA A 133 -6.99 6.40 -6.35
N THR A 134 -5.94 7.10 -5.92
CA THR A 134 -5.81 7.66 -4.57
C THR A 134 -5.17 9.04 -4.65
N VAL A 135 -5.74 10.00 -3.94
CA VAL A 135 -5.23 11.37 -3.81
C VAL A 135 -4.89 11.61 -2.33
N PRO A 136 -3.63 11.87 -1.98
CA PRO A 136 -3.25 12.19 -0.61
C PRO A 136 -3.99 13.43 -0.11
N VAL A 137 -4.40 13.41 1.16
CA VAL A 137 -4.94 14.59 1.86
C VAL A 137 -3.90 15.02 2.88
N THR A 138 -3.40 16.25 2.70
CA THR A 138 -2.59 16.93 3.71
C THR A 138 -3.53 17.83 4.50
N ASP A 139 -3.57 17.67 5.81
CA ASP A 139 -4.30 18.61 6.67
C ASP A 139 -3.67 20.00 6.48
N ALA A 140 -4.43 20.92 5.87
CA ALA A 140 -4.06 22.33 5.89
C ALA A 140 -4.22 22.81 7.34
N HIS A 141 -3.11 23.11 7.98
CA HIS A 141 -3.09 23.76 9.29
C HIS A 141 -3.54 25.20 9.18
#